data_1f7be501591061ba67659bf323550379
#
_entry.id   1f7be501591061ba67659bf323550379
#
_cell.length_a   1.000
_cell.length_b   1.000
_cell.length_c   1.000
_cell.angle_alpha   90.00
_cell.angle_beta   90.00
_cell.angle_gamma   90.00
#
_symmetry.space_group_name_H-M   'P 1'
#
loop_
_entity.id
_entity.type
_entity.pdbx_description
1 polymer ?
#
loop_
_entity_poly.entity_id
_entity_poly.type
_entity_poly.pdbx_seq_one_letter_code
_entity_poly.pdbx_strand_id
1 'polypeptide(L)'
;MSDTGTSSQSADLCEQSRERIGRLWEGLRSQAGEIAAAEPALSSLLAEVIQSQPCLGSALGVRLARKLARQDMPCEELVPLLGGLLRDHPALVTSAVADLDAILERDPACTSALEPLLYYKGFLAIMTYRVSHHLWNNGRRPMALYFQSLASEVFGVDIHPASRIGCGILLDHATS
;
A
#
# COMPACT_ATOMS: atom_id res chain seq x y z
N MET A 1 -31.55 -27.81 3.21
CA MET A 1 -30.43 -28.13 4.08
C MET A 1 -29.18 -28.03 3.25
N SER A 2 -28.38 -27.00 3.39
CA SER A 2 -26.98 -26.88 2.95
C SER A 2 -26.61 -25.40 2.70
N ASP A 3 -26.38 -24.67 3.79
CA ASP A 3 -25.81 -23.31 3.69
C ASP A 3 -24.86 -22.96 4.87
N THR A 4 -24.26 -23.98 5.50
CA THR A 4 -23.34 -23.76 6.64
C THR A 4 -21.86 -23.83 6.25
N GLY A 5 -21.50 -24.27 5.05
CA GLY A 5 -20.11 -24.47 4.63
C GLY A 5 -19.40 -23.19 4.15
N THR A 6 -20.12 -22.28 3.51
CA THR A 6 -19.56 -21.07 2.88
C THR A 6 -19.18 -20.00 3.90
N SER A 7 -19.92 -19.92 5.01
CA SER A 7 -19.67 -18.92 6.08
C SER A 7 -18.39 -19.24 6.88
N SER A 8 -18.12 -20.52 7.16
CA SER A 8 -16.91 -20.94 7.89
C SER A 8 -15.64 -20.72 7.06
N GLN A 9 -15.65 -21.10 5.78
CA GLN A 9 -14.49 -20.91 4.89
C GLN A 9 -14.13 -19.44 4.69
N SER A 10 -15.11 -18.55 4.61
CA SER A 10 -14.84 -17.10 4.46
C SER A 10 -14.27 -16.49 5.74
N ALA A 11 -14.68 -16.98 6.92
CA ALA A 11 -14.13 -16.55 8.21
C ALA A 11 -12.67 -17.00 8.36
N ASP A 12 -12.38 -18.25 8.01
CA ASP A 12 -11.02 -18.81 8.07
C ASP A 12 -10.05 -18.09 7.12
N LEU A 13 -10.48 -17.73 5.92
CA LEU A 13 -9.67 -16.97 4.95
C LEU A 13 -9.39 -15.55 5.45
N CYS A 14 -10.36 -14.93 6.13
CA CYS A 14 -10.19 -13.60 6.71
C CYS A 14 -9.19 -13.63 7.87
N GLU A 15 -9.25 -14.64 8.73
CA GLU A 15 -8.32 -14.86 9.85
C GLU A 15 -6.89 -15.08 9.33
N GLN A 16 -6.69 -15.99 8.39
CA GLN A 16 -5.39 -16.26 7.76
C GLN A 16 -4.78 -15.00 7.13
N SER A 17 -5.61 -14.17 6.48
CA SER A 17 -5.16 -12.91 5.90
C SER A 17 -4.69 -11.92 6.97
N ARG A 18 -5.40 -11.83 8.10
CA ARG A 18 -5.02 -10.96 9.23
C ARG A 18 -3.70 -11.40 9.87
N GLU A 19 -3.57 -12.69 10.14
CA GLU A 19 -2.32 -13.25 10.69
C GLU A 19 -1.12 -13.02 9.77
N ARG A 20 -1.31 -13.19 8.44
CA ARG A 20 -0.27 -12.93 7.45
C ARG A 20 0.15 -11.46 7.45
N ILE A 21 -0.82 -10.53 7.45
CA ILE A 21 -0.56 -9.08 7.53
C ILE A 21 0.21 -8.77 8.82
N GLY A 22 -0.17 -9.35 9.96
CA GLY A 22 0.51 -9.16 11.24
C GLY A 22 1.97 -9.61 11.20
N ARG A 23 2.23 -10.84 10.74
CA ARG A 23 3.60 -11.37 10.61
C ARG A 23 4.47 -10.52 9.66
N LEU A 24 3.91 -10.12 8.53
CA LEU A 24 4.61 -9.24 7.60
C LEU A 24 4.96 -7.90 8.26
N TRP A 25 4.01 -7.31 8.97
CA TRP A 25 4.19 -6.03 9.64
C TRP A 25 5.29 -6.08 10.71
N GLU A 26 5.32 -7.12 11.52
CA GLU A 26 6.38 -7.34 12.51
C GLU A 26 7.77 -7.45 11.85
N GLY A 27 7.86 -8.22 10.76
CA GLY A 27 9.09 -8.35 9.97
C GLY A 27 9.56 -7.02 9.39
N LEU A 28 8.66 -6.21 8.83
CA LEU A 28 8.95 -4.88 8.29
C LEU A 28 9.48 -3.94 9.38
N ARG A 29 8.91 -3.98 10.58
CA ARG A 29 9.37 -3.17 11.71
C ARG A 29 10.77 -3.57 12.18
N SER A 30 11.05 -4.88 12.27
CA SER A 30 12.39 -5.37 12.64
C SER A 30 13.43 -4.89 11.64
N GLN A 31 13.20 -5.12 10.35
CA GLN A 31 14.10 -4.69 9.29
C GLN A 31 14.33 -3.17 9.26
N ALA A 32 13.25 -2.39 9.45
CA ALA A 32 13.36 -0.94 9.52
C ALA A 32 14.25 -0.48 10.69
N GLY A 33 14.19 -1.17 11.84
CA GLY A 33 15.06 -0.91 12.98
C GLY A 33 16.53 -1.21 12.68
N GLU A 34 16.81 -2.34 12.04
CA GLU A 34 18.15 -2.74 11.63
C GLU A 34 18.76 -1.74 10.64
N ILE A 35 17.99 -1.34 9.63
CA ILE A 35 18.43 -0.35 8.63
C ILE A 35 18.65 1.02 9.28
N ALA A 36 17.77 1.46 10.19
CA ALA A 36 17.93 2.75 10.87
C ALA A 36 19.20 2.80 11.74
N ALA A 37 19.61 1.65 12.30
CA ALA A 37 20.85 1.54 13.05
C ALA A 37 22.10 1.53 12.14
N ALA A 38 22.01 0.88 10.98
CA ALA A 38 23.10 0.80 10.01
C ALA A 38 23.26 2.08 9.18
N GLU A 39 22.13 2.76 8.87
CA GLU A 39 22.08 3.95 8.03
C GLU A 39 21.36 5.10 8.75
N PRO A 40 22.03 5.86 9.63
CA PRO A 40 21.40 6.92 10.42
C PRO A 40 20.69 8.01 9.59
N ALA A 41 21.12 8.24 8.36
CA ALA A 41 20.48 9.19 7.43
C ALA A 41 19.06 8.80 7.05
N LEU A 42 18.70 7.51 7.14
CA LEU A 42 17.36 7.00 6.88
C LEU A 42 16.47 6.92 8.13
N SER A 43 17.02 7.15 9.32
CA SER A 43 16.31 6.94 10.59
C SER A 43 15.00 7.75 10.67
N SER A 44 15.01 9.02 10.25
CA SER A 44 13.80 9.86 10.27
C SER A 44 12.70 9.32 9.34
N LEU A 45 13.07 8.88 8.14
CA LEU A 45 12.12 8.27 7.18
C LEU A 45 11.52 6.98 7.76
N LEU A 46 12.36 6.10 8.28
CA LEU A 46 11.93 4.80 8.81
C LEU A 46 11.12 4.96 10.10
N ALA A 47 11.49 5.91 10.95
CA ALA A 47 10.73 6.24 12.14
C ALA A 47 9.31 6.70 11.78
N GLU A 48 9.19 7.64 10.84
CA GLU A 48 7.91 8.22 10.45
C GLU A 48 7.02 7.22 9.68
N VAL A 49 7.60 6.52 8.69
CA VAL A 49 6.82 5.64 7.80
C VAL A 49 6.49 4.29 8.44
N ILE A 50 7.38 3.76 9.27
CA ILE A 50 7.26 2.39 9.82
C ILE A 50 7.12 2.38 11.34
N GLN A 51 8.12 2.87 12.09
CA GLN A 51 8.21 2.63 13.53
C GLN A 51 7.10 3.32 14.33
N SER A 52 6.69 4.52 13.93
CA SER A 52 5.63 5.28 14.58
C SER A 52 4.23 4.84 14.16
N GLN A 53 4.11 3.91 13.21
CA GLN A 53 2.81 3.50 12.71
C GLN A 53 2.25 2.30 13.49
N PRO A 54 0.93 2.30 13.79
CA PRO A 54 0.31 1.21 14.53
C PRO A 54 0.10 -0.07 13.69
N CYS A 55 0.04 0.05 12.36
CA CYS A 55 -0.22 -1.07 11.46
C CYS A 55 0.25 -0.78 10.04
N LEU A 56 0.31 -1.84 9.21
CA LEU A 56 0.71 -1.76 7.81
C LEU A 56 -0.15 -0.76 7.00
N GLY A 57 -1.47 -0.72 7.22
CA GLY A 57 -2.35 0.21 6.52
C GLY A 57 -1.98 1.68 6.77
N SER A 58 -1.69 2.04 8.03
CA SER A 58 -1.22 3.38 8.37
C SER A 58 0.14 3.69 7.74
N ALA A 59 1.07 2.73 7.76
CA ALA A 59 2.40 2.87 7.15
C ALA A 59 2.31 3.12 5.64
N LEU A 60 1.49 2.35 4.93
CA LEU A 60 1.19 2.56 3.51
C LEU A 60 0.60 3.95 3.26
N GLY A 61 -0.36 4.38 4.11
CA GLY A 61 -0.98 5.70 4.01
C GLY A 61 0.03 6.83 4.16
N VAL A 62 0.90 6.78 5.18
CA VAL A 62 1.97 7.76 5.40
C VAL A 62 2.96 7.75 4.23
N ARG A 63 3.34 6.55 3.74
CA ARG A 63 4.27 6.44 2.62
C ARG A 63 3.70 7.08 1.35
N LEU A 64 2.44 6.79 1.02
CA LEU A 64 1.76 7.40 -0.12
C LEU A 64 1.62 8.91 0.05
N ALA A 65 1.21 9.38 1.22
CA ALA A 65 1.08 10.80 1.51
C ALA A 65 2.39 11.57 1.24
N ARG A 66 3.51 11.03 1.74
CA ARG A 66 4.85 11.62 1.51
C ARG A 66 5.27 11.67 0.05
N LYS A 67 4.79 10.75 -0.79
CA LYS A 67 5.09 10.72 -2.23
C LYS A 67 4.17 11.61 -3.05
N LEU A 68 2.91 11.69 -2.66
CA LEU A 68 1.87 12.35 -3.41
C LEU A 68 1.61 13.80 -2.98
N ALA A 69 2.17 14.23 -1.82
CA ALA A 69 1.99 15.59 -1.33
C ALA A 69 2.43 16.64 -2.35
N ARG A 70 1.59 17.67 -2.50
CA ARG A 70 1.79 18.84 -3.35
C ARG A 70 1.39 20.09 -2.58
N GLN A 71 1.63 21.26 -3.17
CA GLN A 71 1.33 22.55 -2.56
C GLN A 71 -0.18 22.71 -2.30
N ASP A 72 -1.03 22.20 -3.18
CA ASP A 72 -2.49 22.25 -3.11
C ASP A 72 -3.10 21.15 -2.22
N MET A 73 -2.32 20.13 -1.85
CA MET A 73 -2.71 19.08 -0.88
C MET A 73 -1.47 18.61 -0.13
N PRO A 74 -1.11 19.26 0.98
CA PRO A 74 0.10 18.96 1.74
C PRO A 74 0.02 17.63 2.50
N CYS A 75 1.16 17.17 2.99
CA CYS A 75 1.28 15.87 3.64
C CYS A 75 0.39 15.73 4.87
N GLU A 76 0.21 16.83 5.61
CA GLU A 76 -0.62 16.91 6.82
C GLU A 76 -2.10 16.61 6.54
N GLU A 77 -2.58 16.90 5.33
CA GLU A 77 -3.95 16.59 4.90
C GLU A 77 -4.04 15.16 4.32
N LEU A 78 -3.01 14.72 3.59
CA LEU A 78 -3.00 13.40 2.98
C LEU A 78 -2.82 12.25 3.98
N VAL A 79 -2.03 12.43 5.03
CA VAL A 79 -1.77 11.38 6.04
C VAL A 79 -3.06 10.91 6.71
N PRO A 80 -3.90 11.78 7.29
CA PRO A 80 -5.16 11.33 7.89
C PRO A 80 -6.13 10.74 6.86
N LEU A 81 -6.18 11.30 5.65
CA LEU A 81 -7.04 10.81 4.57
C LEU A 81 -6.66 9.38 4.14
N LEU A 82 -5.41 9.17 3.75
CA LEU A 82 -4.93 7.89 3.25
C LEU A 82 -4.79 6.85 4.37
N GLY A 83 -4.25 7.26 5.53
CA GLY A 83 -4.13 6.38 6.69
C GLY A 83 -5.48 5.93 7.23
N GLY A 84 -6.47 6.84 7.27
CA GLY A 84 -7.85 6.50 7.64
C GLY A 84 -8.46 5.52 6.64
N LEU A 85 -8.39 5.84 5.35
CA LEU A 85 -8.95 5.01 4.29
C LEU A 85 -8.38 3.59 4.30
N LEU A 86 -7.06 3.42 4.39
CA LEU A 86 -6.42 2.11 4.39
C LEU A 86 -6.66 1.32 5.69
N ARG A 87 -6.82 1.99 6.82
CA ARG A 87 -7.20 1.35 8.08
C ARG A 87 -8.64 0.85 8.06
N ASP A 88 -9.55 1.65 7.50
CA ASP A 88 -10.98 1.36 7.50
C ASP A 88 -11.40 0.38 6.39
N HIS A 89 -10.50 0.12 5.42
CA HIS A 89 -10.74 -0.81 4.31
C HIS A 89 -9.65 -1.88 4.20
N PRO A 90 -9.67 -2.92 5.06
CA PRO A 90 -8.66 -3.99 5.13
C PRO A 90 -8.41 -4.70 3.80
N ALA A 91 -9.41 -4.79 2.92
CA ALA A 91 -9.27 -5.41 1.60
C ALA A 91 -8.18 -4.73 0.73
N LEU A 92 -7.98 -3.41 0.89
CA LEU A 92 -6.91 -2.69 0.20
C LEU A 92 -5.54 -3.11 0.71
N VAL A 93 -5.42 -3.33 2.03
CA VAL A 93 -4.17 -3.80 2.65
C VAL A 93 -3.88 -5.26 2.25
N THR A 94 -4.91 -6.11 2.21
CA THR A 94 -4.78 -7.50 1.71
C THR A 94 -4.28 -7.52 0.27
N SER A 95 -4.82 -6.66 -0.58
CA SER A 95 -4.34 -6.53 -1.97
C SER A 95 -2.89 -6.05 -2.05
N ALA A 96 -2.49 -5.10 -1.19
CA ALA A 96 -1.11 -4.64 -1.09
C ALA A 96 -0.16 -5.77 -0.70
N VAL A 97 -0.55 -6.61 0.26
CA VAL A 97 0.27 -7.77 0.67
C VAL A 97 0.41 -8.76 -0.48
N ALA A 98 -0.66 -9.05 -1.21
CA ALA A 98 -0.59 -9.92 -2.38
C ALA A 98 0.32 -9.35 -3.50
N ASP A 99 0.35 -8.02 -3.66
CA ASP A 99 1.26 -7.36 -4.60
C ASP A 99 2.72 -7.44 -4.12
N LEU A 100 2.97 -7.26 -2.81
CA LEU A 100 4.32 -7.44 -2.22
C LEU A 100 4.82 -8.87 -2.39
N ASP A 101 3.96 -9.86 -2.18
CA ASP A 101 4.28 -11.28 -2.40
C ASP A 101 4.65 -11.55 -3.85
N ALA A 102 3.87 -11.02 -4.79
CA ALA A 102 4.14 -11.18 -6.21
C ALA A 102 5.47 -10.54 -6.64
N ILE A 103 5.84 -9.41 -6.01
CA ILE A 103 7.15 -8.78 -6.23
C ILE A 103 8.26 -9.67 -5.71
N LEU A 104 8.17 -10.12 -4.45
CA LEU A 104 9.17 -11.01 -3.84
C LEU A 104 9.35 -12.34 -4.60
N GLU A 105 8.28 -12.86 -5.19
CA GLU A 105 8.32 -14.11 -5.96
C GLU A 105 8.96 -13.94 -7.34
N ARG A 106 8.71 -12.79 -8.01
CA ARG A 106 9.00 -12.62 -9.43
C ARG A 106 10.17 -11.70 -9.74
N ASP A 107 10.54 -10.82 -8.81
CA ASP A 107 11.68 -9.94 -8.95
C ASP A 107 12.89 -10.50 -8.19
N PRO A 108 13.87 -11.08 -8.90
CA PRO A 108 15.06 -11.66 -8.26
C PRO A 108 15.95 -10.62 -7.58
N ALA A 109 15.79 -9.34 -7.88
CA ALA A 109 16.52 -8.25 -7.24
C ALA A 109 15.90 -7.82 -5.91
N CYS A 110 14.62 -8.13 -5.67
CA CYS A 110 13.92 -7.77 -4.45
C CYS A 110 14.20 -8.78 -3.34
N THR A 111 14.84 -8.35 -2.28
CA THR A 111 15.23 -9.24 -1.14
C THR A 111 14.31 -9.08 0.07
N SER A 112 13.50 -8.02 0.12
CA SER A 112 12.67 -7.66 1.26
C SER A 112 11.41 -6.91 0.84
N ALA A 113 10.28 -7.20 1.48
CA ALA A 113 9.03 -6.46 1.27
C ALA A 113 9.13 -4.97 1.67
N LEU A 114 10.13 -4.59 2.46
CA LEU A 114 10.39 -3.20 2.82
C LEU A 114 10.88 -2.37 1.61
N GLU A 115 11.62 -3.00 0.68
CA GLU A 115 12.13 -2.32 -0.51
C GLU A 115 11.02 -1.79 -1.40
N PRO A 116 10.05 -2.60 -1.87
CA PRO A 116 8.96 -2.08 -2.69
C PRO A 116 8.08 -1.10 -1.92
N LEU A 117 7.83 -1.31 -0.64
CA LEU A 117 7.06 -0.40 0.18
C LEU A 117 7.71 1.00 0.25
N LEU A 118 9.04 1.07 0.36
CA LEU A 118 9.75 2.34 0.48
C LEU A 118 10.14 2.96 -0.86
N TYR A 119 10.52 2.15 -1.86
CA TYR A 119 11.28 2.64 -3.00
C TYR A 119 10.66 2.34 -4.37
N TYR A 120 9.91 1.23 -4.53
CA TYR A 120 9.45 0.82 -5.86
C TYR A 120 8.25 1.67 -6.32
N LYS A 121 8.51 2.50 -7.32
CA LYS A 121 7.47 3.39 -7.83
C LYS A 121 6.28 2.63 -8.45
N GLY A 122 6.51 1.45 -9.03
CA GLY A 122 5.46 0.60 -9.57
C GLY A 122 4.49 0.11 -8.50
N PHE A 123 5.01 -0.36 -7.35
CA PHE A 123 4.18 -0.73 -6.20
C PHE A 123 3.37 0.47 -5.67
N LEU A 124 4.01 1.62 -5.50
CA LEU A 124 3.34 2.83 -5.01
C LEU A 124 2.29 3.36 -6.00
N ALA A 125 2.54 3.21 -7.30
CA ALA A 125 1.57 3.55 -8.34
C ALA A 125 0.34 2.65 -8.28
N ILE A 126 0.51 1.33 -8.16
CA ILE A 126 -0.60 0.37 -8.00
C ILE A 126 -1.38 0.64 -6.71
N MET A 127 -0.71 0.95 -5.61
CA MET A 127 -1.39 1.32 -4.36
C MET A 127 -2.19 2.61 -4.51
N THR A 128 -1.65 3.62 -5.21
CA THR A 128 -2.38 4.87 -5.51
C THR A 128 -3.61 4.59 -6.38
N TYR A 129 -3.46 3.72 -7.40
CA TYR A 129 -4.60 3.26 -8.20
C TYR A 129 -5.67 2.56 -7.33
N ARG A 130 -5.30 1.67 -6.40
CA ARG A 130 -6.26 0.98 -5.52
C ARG A 130 -7.08 1.95 -4.67
N VAL A 131 -6.42 2.97 -4.11
CA VAL A 131 -7.07 4.08 -3.40
C VAL A 131 -8.02 4.84 -4.34
N SER A 132 -7.54 5.21 -5.51
CA SER A 132 -8.31 5.93 -6.54
C SER A 132 -9.53 5.11 -6.99
N HIS A 133 -9.37 3.82 -7.26
CA HIS A 133 -10.45 2.90 -7.63
C HIS A 133 -11.51 2.76 -6.51
N HIS A 134 -11.06 2.64 -5.26
CA HIS A 134 -11.96 2.61 -4.10
C HIS A 134 -12.79 3.90 -4.01
N LEU A 135 -12.16 5.05 -4.11
CA LEU A 135 -12.85 6.36 -4.08
C LEU A 135 -13.85 6.50 -5.24
N TRP A 136 -13.48 6.06 -6.44
CA TRP A 136 -14.34 6.06 -7.62
C TRP A 136 -15.63 5.27 -7.39
N ASN A 137 -15.49 4.04 -6.88
CA ASN A 137 -16.63 3.16 -6.62
C ASN A 137 -17.50 3.63 -5.45
N ASN A 138 -17.00 4.52 -4.60
CA ASN A 138 -17.74 5.14 -3.50
C ASN A 138 -18.22 6.57 -3.83
N GLY A 139 -18.32 6.92 -5.11
CA GLY A 139 -18.89 8.19 -5.56
C GLY A 139 -17.97 9.40 -5.41
N ARG A 140 -16.75 9.24 -4.86
CA ARG A 140 -15.77 10.32 -4.67
C ARG A 140 -14.92 10.53 -5.93
N ARG A 141 -15.60 10.67 -7.08
CA ARG A 141 -14.95 10.76 -8.40
C ARG A 141 -13.91 11.88 -8.53
N PRO A 142 -14.16 13.12 -8.07
CA PRO A 142 -13.16 14.18 -8.17
C PRO A 142 -11.85 13.82 -7.47
N MET A 143 -11.93 13.24 -6.26
CA MET A 143 -10.75 12.80 -5.52
C MET A 143 -10.06 11.61 -6.18
N ALA A 144 -10.83 10.69 -6.77
CA ALA A 144 -10.27 9.57 -7.52
C ALA A 144 -9.44 10.05 -8.73
N LEU A 145 -9.96 11.01 -9.49
CA LEU A 145 -9.24 11.60 -10.63
C LEU A 145 -8.02 12.43 -10.19
N TYR A 146 -8.11 13.09 -9.05
CA TYR A 146 -6.97 13.78 -8.46
C TYR A 146 -5.82 12.81 -8.16
N PHE A 147 -6.10 11.68 -7.50
CA PHE A 147 -5.08 10.66 -7.25
C PHE A 147 -4.55 10.00 -8.53
N GLN A 148 -5.39 9.81 -9.56
CA GLN A 148 -4.93 9.36 -10.87
C GLN A 148 -3.92 10.34 -11.47
N SER A 149 -4.24 11.63 -11.47
CA SER A 149 -3.35 12.68 -11.97
C SER A 149 -2.02 12.70 -11.21
N LEU A 150 -2.06 12.59 -9.88
CA LEU A 150 -0.83 12.52 -9.07
C LEU A 150 -0.01 11.27 -9.38
N ALA A 151 -0.64 10.10 -9.58
CA ALA A 151 0.08 8.88 -9.93
C ALA A 151 0.78 9.01 -11.29
N SER A 152 0.11 9.61 -12.27
CA SER A 152 0.69 9.90 -13.58
C SER A 152 1.90 10.83 -13.46
N GLU A 153 1.76 11.94 -12.71
CA GLU A 153 2.84 12.92 -12.51
C GLU A 153 4.02 12.34 -11.72
N VAL A 154 3.76 11.65 -10.60
CA VAL A 154 4.80 11.22 -9.66
C VAL A 154 5.49 9.94 -10.09
N PHE A 155 4.71 9.00 -10.60
CA PHE A 155 5.19 7.65 -10.91
C PHE A 155 5.29 7.38 -12.41
N GLY A 156 4.79 8.26 -13.28
CA GLY A 156 4.73 8.02 -14.73
C GLY A 156 3.72 6.91 -15.08
N VAL A 157 2.74 6.65 -14.22
CA VAL A 157 1.76 5.56 -14.39
C VAL A 157 0.35 6.13 -14.37
N ASP A 158 -0.31 6.05 -15.50
CA ASP A 158 -1.69 6.53 -15.68
C ASP A 158 -2.66 5.36 -15.79
N ILE A 159 -3.39 5.10 -14.71
CA ILE A 159 -4.41 4.06 -14.65
C ILE A 159 -5.74 4.72 -14.26
N HIS A 160 -6.69 4.68 -15.18
CA HIS A 160 -8.01 5.26 -14.91
C HIS A 160 -8.69 4.53 -13.72
N PRO A 161 -9.28 5.25 -12.75
CA PRO A 161 -9.85 4.65 -11.54
C PRO A 161 -11.01 3.68 -11.78
N ALA A 162 -11.68 3.75 -12.94
CA ALA A 162 -12.71 2.77 -13.31
C ALA A 162 -12.15 1.43 -13.81
N SER A 163 -10.83 1.33 -14.09
CA SER A 163 -10.19 0.09 -14.51
C SER A 163 -10.33 -0.98 -13.43
N ARG A 164 -10.39 -2.26 -13.84
CA ARG A 164 -10.49 -3.39 -12.93
C ARG A 164 -9.18 -4.19 -12.96
N ILE A 165 -8.35 -4.00 -11.95
CA ILE A 165 -7.08 -4.70 -11.80
C ILE A 165 -7.17 -5.58 -10.56
N GLY A 166 -6.81 -6.87 -10.69
CA GLY A 166 -6.75 -7.82 -9.59
C GLY A 166 -5.65 -7.52 -8.59
N CYS A 167 -5.33 -8.48 -7.74
CA CYS A 167 -4.20 -8.43 -6.81
C CYS A 167 -3.06 -9.36 -7.28
N GLY A 168 -1.91 -9.29 -6.62
CA GLY A 168 -0.71 -10.03 -7.02
C GLY A 168 -0.02 -9.42 -8.25
N ILE A 169 0.08 -8.10 -8.30
CA ILE A 169 0.62 -7.34 -9.42
C ILE A 169 2.08 -6.97 -9.15
N LEU A 170 2.95 -7.33 -10.09
CA LEU A 170 4.27 -6.72 -10.23
C LEU A 170 4.20 -5.74 -11.41
N LEU A 171 4.32 -4.44 -11.12
CA LEU A 171 4.56 -3.40 -12.12
C LEU A 171 6.03 -3.06 -12.08
N ASP A 172 6.79 -3.67 -12.99
CA ASP A 172 8.24 -3.58 -13.02
C ASP A 172 8.70 -2.23 -13.58
N HIS A 173 9.67 -1.60 -12.90
CA HIS A 173 10.31 -0.31 -13.18
C HIS A 173 9.37 0.87 -13.43
N ALA A 174 8.15 0.68 -13.91
CA ALA A 174 7.14 1.71 -14.20
C ALA A 174 7.75 2.93 -14.94
N THR A 175 8.55 2.66 -15.96
CA THR A 175 9.15 3.68 -16.82
C THR A 175 8.24 3.93 -18.02
N SER A 176 7.86 5.17 -18.23
CA SER A 176 7.23 5.67 -19.44
C SER A 176 8.23 6.45 -20.26
#